data_a4d40f1b413ec442523c2829211a98b3
#
_entry.id   a4d40f1b413ec442523c2829211a98b3
#
_cell.length_a   1.000
_cell.length_b   1.000
_cell.length_c   1.000
_cell.angle_alpha   90.00
_cell.angle_beta   90.00
_cell.angle_gamma   90.00
#
_symmetry.space_group_name_H-M   'P 1'
#
loop_
_entity.id
_entity.type
_entity.pdbx_description
1 polymer ?
#
loop_
_entity_poly.entity_id
_entity_poly.type
_entity_poly.pdbx_seq_one_letter_code
_entity_poly.pdbx_strand_id
1 'polypeptide(L)'
;MTSPEPVPVAPAPDVVADVADVAPDVVADVAPEVAPDVAPDVARWSFSDHGPWVLDPDHIPWQWEIDRVRRGTRREIPQLLSHRHLPPLGRTARTLASIGGALGGWLLFEWRRPSSRRGISHRLRKSFEHLGSSYVKLGQIVSGGEGLFPDELVAEFKLLRDQVPPEPFDEVRAVIEVELGGSLEQLFAWFDPTPIAAASIAQVHAARLHTGEQVVVKVQRPRVAQLFRDDIAALTWIAPYLVGRIPVAALANPPALVELFAETVIEELDFRLEAQNMLDVAEVLATTNQRSIIVPRPHPTLVSRRVLVMERLSGFAFDDVESMRNAGIDTHALLQAGLIASLEGAMIYGVFHGDLHGGNLVVQPDGRTALFDFGMTGRLTEFQRVAFMRLLMFGTTGDQRAQLTALRDLGAFPPDVDLDQLAIDLQIDGPVKDPTQMSADDLMVEMRDVTKKLLAHGARVPKELMLFVKNTMFLNSATAVLAPDLDMIQQMMAIYVYFASTHGDRILREVGIDASQAAPDTEAMKAAFLVDSDADSLTFRELQARRDEVRAKLAKRRKRGRRAG
;
A
#
# COMPACT_ATOMS: atom_id res chain seq x y z
N MET A 1 40.28 17.87 59.98
CA MET A 1 40.05 17.46 58.55
C MET A 1 38.56 17.45 58.38
N THR A 2 38.05 18.57 57.91
CA THR A 2 36.62 18.85 57.68
C THR A 2 36.26 18.49 56.23
N SER A 3 35.25 17.65 56.11
CA SER A 3 34.67 17.32 54.82
C SER A 3 33.99 18.56 54.20
N PRO A 4 34.03 18.77 52.84
CA PRO A 4 33.37 19.88 52.24
C PRO A 4 31.85 19.59 52.04
N GLU A 5 31.04 20.63 52.27
CA GLU A 5 29.60 20.68 52.03
C GLU A 5 29.28 20.54 50.55
N PRO A 6 28.12 19.94 50.18
CA PRO A 6 27.69 19.84 48.79
C PRO A 6 27.15 21.18 48.27
N VAL A 7 27.58 21.55 47.07
CA VAL A 7 27.10 22.70 46.30
C VAL A 7 25.66 22.44 45.87
N PRO A 8 24.71 23.37 46.00
CA PRO A 8 23.35 23.20 45.52
C PRO A 8 23.30 23.25 43.99
N VAL A 9 22.75 22.19 43.41
CA VAL A 9 22.42 22.13 41.98
C VAL A 9 21.16 22.97 41.73
N ALA A 10 21.27 23.95 40.87
CA ALA A 10 20.13 24.74 40.41
C ALA A 10 19.13 23.84 39.66
N PRO A 11 17.80 24.03 39.80
CA PRO A 11 16.83 23.29 39.06
C PRO A 11 16.92 23.64 37.56
N ALA A 12 16.80 22.60 36.72
CA ALA A 12 16.71 22.75 35.30
C ALA A 12 15.44 23.55 34.93
N PRO A 13 15.46 24.38 33.88
CA PRO A 13 14.29 25.12 33.47
C PRO A 13 13.18 24.17 33.01
N ASP A 14 11.96 24.41 33.48
CA ASP A 14 10.74 23.76 33.09
C ASP A 14 10.47 24.01 31.58
N VAL A 15 10.82 23.07 30.73
CA VAL A 15 10.54 23.07 29.27
C VAL A 15 9.12 22.62 29.00
N VAL A 16 8.31 22.32 30.01
CA VAL A 16 6.95 21.77 29.85
C VAL A 16 5.88 22.86 29.63
N ALA A 17 6.20 24.15 29.84
CA ALA A 17 5.20 25.23 29.78
C ALA A 17 4.93 25.80 28.39
N ASP A 18 5.81 25.59 27.38
CA ASP A 18 5.67 26.22 26.05
C ASP A 18 5.00 25.34 24.98
N VAL A 19 4.69 24.07 25.28
CA VAL A 19 4.04 23.16 24.31
C VAL A 19 2.51 23.22 24.39
N ALA A 20 1.95 23.78 25.46
CA ALA A 20 0.50 23.85 25.67
C ALA A 20 -0.21 24.95 24.86
N ASP A 21 0.53 25.96 24.40
CA ASP A 21 -0.06 27.14 23.72
C ASP A 21 -0.14 27.02 22.19
N VAL A 22 0.36 25.94 21.57
CA VAL A 22 0.32 25.77 20.09
C VAL A 22 -0.75 24.78 19.64
N ALA A 23 -1.42 24.08 20.56
CA ALA A 23 -2.21 22.90 20.23
C ALA A 23 -3.74 23.08 20.00
N PRO A 24 -4.47 24.14 20.42
CA PRO A 24 -5.93 24.13 20.28
C PRO A 24 -6.47 24.49 18.90
N ASP A 25 -5.76 25.30 18.09
CA ASP A 25 -6.38 25.91 16.91
C ASP A 25 -6.21 25.12 15.61
N VAL A 26 -5.32 24.13 15.53
CA VAL A 26 -5.04 23.41 14.28
C VAL A 26 -5.86 22.11 14.15
N VAL A 27 -6.40 21.58 15.24
CA VAL A 27 -7.14 20.29 15.24
C VAL A 27 -8.66 20.47 15.37
N ALA A 28 -9.14 21.63 15.81
CA ALA A 28 -10.56 21.86 16.11
C ALA A 28 -11.45 22.12 14.88
N ASP A 29 -10.87 22.41 13.70
CA ASP A 29 -11.64 22.88 12.53
C ASP A 29 -11.91 21.80 11.47
N VAL A 30 -11.63 20.50 11.71
CA VAL A 30 -11.77 19.42 10.70
C VAL A 30 -12.97 18.51 10.94
N ALA A 31 -13.76 18.70 11.97
CA ALA A 31 -14.96 17.90 12.19
C ALA A 31 -16.22 18.70 11.80
N PRO A 32 -16.84 18.48 10.62
CA PRO A 32 -18.17 19.03 10.39
C PRO A 32 -19.14 18.39 11.38
N GLU A 33 -19.83 19.21 12.18
CA GLU A 33 -21.00 18.80 12.96
C GLU A 33 -21.98 18.10 12.01
N VAL A 34 -22.35 16.85 12.31
CA VAL A 34 -23.29 16.07 11.49
C VAL A 34 -24.63 16.81 11.46
N ALA A 35 -25.01 17.30 10.29
CA ALA A 35 -26.28 18.04 10.12
C ALA A 35 -27.50 17.13 10.43
N PRO A 36 -28.63 17.67 10.91
CA PRO A 36 -29.79 16.90 11.39
C PRO A 36 -30.51 16.04 10.34
N ASP A 37 -30.12 16.12 9.04
CA ASP A 37 -30.72 15.35 7.93
C ASP A 37 -29.81 14.24 7.38
N VAL A 38 -28.77 13.83 8.12
CA VAL A 38 -27.82 12.80 7.68
C VAL A 38 -28.42 11.40 7.82
N ALA A 39 -28.19 10.54 6.82
CA ALA A 39 -28.70 9.17 6.82
C ALA A 39 -28.19 8.37 8.04
N PRO A 40 -29.02 7.52 8.68
CA PRO A 40 -28.67 6.81 9.93
C PRO A 40 -27.41 5.95 9.85
N ASP A 41 -27.07 5.42 8.67
CA ASP A 41 -25.90 4.59 8.43
C ASP A 41 -24.59 5.40 8.43
N VAL A 42 -24.64 6.71 8.22
CA VAL A 42 -23.47 7.60 8.33
C VAL A 42 -22.93 7.68 9.77
N ALA A 43 -23.75 7.38 10.77
CA ALA A 43 -23.26 7.28 12.14
C ALA A 43 -22.21 6.17 12.29
N ARG A 44 -22.40 5.04 11.59
CA ARG A 44 -21.55 3.86 11.66
C ARG A 44 -20.42 3.88 10.62
N TRP A 45 -20.67 4.40 9.42
CA TRP A 45 -19.75 4.37 8.29
C TRP A 45 -19.47 5.76 7.75
N SER A 46 -18.28 5.97 7.22
CA SER A 46 -17.91 7.21 6.53
C SER A 46 -18.40 7.19 5.07
N PHE A 47 -19.68 7.46 4.89
CA PHE A 47 -20.35 7.58 3.59
C PHE A 47 -20.65 9.03 3.24
N SER A 48 -21.13 9.26 2.02
CA SER A 48 -21.74 10.54 1.64
C SER A 48 -22.99 10.83 2.49
N ASP A 49 -23.27 12.09 2.82
CA ASP A 49 -24.38 12.45 3.72
C ASP A 49 -25.76 12.11 3.11
N HIS A 50 -25.85 12.21 1.79
CA HIS A 50 -27.06 11.99 1.01
C HIS A 50 -26.87 10.82 0.05
N GLY A 51 -26.72 9.62 0.63
CA GLY A 51 -26.55 8.41 -0.18
C GLY A 51 -27.81 7.98 -0.90
N PRO A 52 -27.67 7.18 -1.96
CA PRO A 52 -28.80 6.71 -2.77
C PRO A 52 -29.73 5.75 -2.01
N TRP A 53 -29.23 5.11 -0.97
CA TRP A 53 -29.97 4.22 -0.05
C TRP A 53 -29.35 4.24 1.33
N VAL A 54 -30.09 3.80 2.33
CA VAL A 54 -29.60 3.58 3.70
C VAL A 54 -29.19 2.11 3.84
N LEU A 55 -27.99 1.86 4.37
CA LEU A 55 -27.54 0.51 4.71
C LEU A 55 -27.96 0.16 6.14
N ASP A 56 -28.80 -0.87 6.29
CA ASP A 56 -29.12 -1.44 7.59
C ASP A 56 -28.11 -2.57 7.90
N PRO A 57 -27.24 -2.42 8.92
CA PRO A 57 -26.24 -3.43 9.28
C PRO A 57 -26.81 -4.83 9.50
N ASP A 58 -28.05 -4.92 9.96
CA ASP A 58 -28.72 -6.18 10.27
C ASP A 58 -29.37 -6.82 9.03
N HIS A 59 -29.44 -6.10 7.92
CA HIS A 59 -30.11 -6.52 6.69
C HIS A 59 -29.23 -6.43 5.44
N ILE A 60 -28.01 -6.98 5.51
CA ILE A 60 -27.08 -7.10 4.38
C ILE A 60 -26.89 -8.58 4.04
N PRO A 61 -27.70 -9.18 3.14
CA PRO A 61 -27.71 -10.63 2.91
C PRO A 61 -26.37 -11.23 2.47
N TRP A 62 -25.61 -10.53 1.62
CA TRP A 62 -24.32 -11.02 1.15
C TRP A 62 -23.24 -11.04 2.26
N GLN A 63 -23.41 -10.29 3.33
CA GLN A 63 -22.46 -10.23 4.44
C GLN A 63 -22.45 -11.52 5.28
N TRP A 64 -23.55 -12.24 5.35
CA TRP A 64 -23.66 -13.48 6.14
C TRP A 64 -22.72 -14.60 5.68
N GLU A 65 -22.28 -14.56 4.43
CA GLU A 65 -21.37 -15.56 3.88
C GLU A 65 -19.88 -15.18 3.96
N ILE A 66 -19.54 -13.97 4.37
CA ILE A 66 -18.17 -13.41 4.27
C ILE A 66 -17.14 -14.27 4.98
N ASP A 67 -17.41 -14.72 6.20
CA ASP A 67 -16.48 -15.56 6.94
C ASP A 67 -16.24 -16.91 6.25
N ARG A 68 -17.28 -17.45 5.62
CA ARG A 68 -17.16 -18.68 4.83
C ARG A 68 -16.31 -18.43 3.59
N VAL A 69 -16.52 -17.32 2.91
CA VAL A 69 -15.75 -16.92 1.73
C VAL A 69 -14.28 -16.72 2.10
N ARG A 70 -13.99 -15.94 3.15
CA ARG A 70 -12.60 -15.72 3.64
C ARG A 70 -11.90 -17.03 4.00
N ARG A 71 -12.58 -17.94 4.69
CA ARG A 71 -12.01 -19.27 5.00
C ARG A 71 -11.77 -20.10 3.74
N GLY A 72 -12.66 -20.01 2.75
CA GLY A 72 -12.52 -20.66 1.44
C GLY A 72 -11.26 -20.17 0.72
N THR A 73 -11.11 -18.87 0.59
CA THR A 73 -9.94 -18.21 -0.04
C THR A 73 -8.63 -18.62 0.63
N ARG A 74 -8.56 -18.56 1.96
CA ARG A 74 -7.36 -18.96 2.72
C ARG A 74 -6.99 -20.44 2.54
N ARG A 75 -7.95 -21.34 2.27
CA ARG A 75 -7.71 -22.77 1.99
C ARG A 75 -7.30 -23.01 0.54
N GLU A 76 -7.78 -22.21 -0.39
CA GLU A 76 -7.48 -22.33 -1.81
C GLU A 76 -6.02 -21.98 -2.11
N ILE A 77 -5.47 -20.92 -1.49
CA ILE A 77 -4.12 -20.42 -1.75
C ILE A 77 -3.04 -21.51 -1.59
N PRO A 78 -2.92 -22.23 -0.46
CA PRO A 78 -1.93 -23.30 -0.32
C PRO A 78 -2.11 -24.46 -1.32
N GLN A 79 -3.35 -24.69 -1.78
CA GLN A 79 -3.63 -25.72 -2.78
C GLN A 79 -3.08 -25.32 -4.15
N LEU A 80 -3.27 -24.04 -4.55
CA LEU A 80 -2.74 -23.48 -5.79
C LEU A 80 -1.21 -23.43 -5.82
N LEU A 81 -0.59 -23.20 -4.66
CA LEU A 81 0.87 -23.16 -4.49
C LEU A 81 1.50 -24.55 -4.32
N SER A 82 0.69 -25.61 -4.31
CA SER A 82 1.19 -26.97 -4.16
C SER A 82 1.64 -27.55 -5.51
N HIS A 83 2.81 -28.23 -5.52
CA HIS A 83 3.32 -28.96 -6.70
C HIS A 83 2.66 -30.34 -6.90
N ARG A 84 1.57 -30.64 -6.19
CA ARG A 84 0.89 -31.95 -6.25
C ARG A 84 0.13 -32.17 -7.56
N HIS A 85 -0.24 -31.09 -8.25
CA HIS A 85 -0.98 -31.15 -9.52
C HIS A 85 -0.07 -30.70 -10.67
N LEU A 86 -0.19 -31.36 -11.82
CA LEU A 86 0.49 -30.91 -13.02
C LEU A 86 -0.07 -29.54 -13.45
N PRO A 87 0.80 -28.58 -13.80
CA PRO A 87 0.33 -27.27 -14.24
C PRO A 87 -0.37 -27.39 -15.60
N PRO A 88 -1.24 -26.43 -15.96
CA PRO A 88 -1.89 -26.38 -17.29
C PRO A 88 -0.84 -26.31 -18.39
N LEU A 89 -0.63 -27.41 -19.13
CA LEU A 89 0.50 -27.58 -20.06
C LEU A 89 0.57 -26.45 -21.11
N GLY A 90 -0.56 -26.07 -21.71
CA GLY A 90 -0.61 -25.01 -22.72
C GLY A 90 -0.22 -23.63 -22.16
N ARG A 91 -0.67 -23.31 -20.95
CA ARG A 91 -0.37 -22.02 -20.30
C ARG A 91 1.08 -21.99 -19.82
N THR A 92 1.55 -23.06 -19.21
CA THR A 92 2.94 -23.22 -18.76
C THR A 92 3.92 -23.12 -19.94
N ALA A 93 3.64 -23.79 -21.05
CA ALA A 93 4.47 -23.72 -22.25
C ALA A 93 4.53 -22.30 -22.82
N ARG A 94 3.39 -21.59 -22.87
CA ARG A 94 3.33 -20.20 -23.31
C ARG A 94 4.14 -19.26 -22.40
N THR A 95 4.05 -19.45 -21.08
CA THR A 95 4.82 -18.68 -20.09
C THR A 95 6.31 -18.94 -20.25
N LEU A 96 6.72 -20.21 -20.33
CA LEU A 96 8.13 -20.60 -20.54
C LEU A 96 8.67 -20.05 -21.86
N ALA A 97 7.90 -20.11 -22.95
CA ALA A 97 8.30 -19.57 -24.24
C ALA A 97 8.49 -18.04 -24.18
N SER A 98 7.58 -17.32 -23.53
CA SER A 98 7.64 -15.86 -23.41
C SER A 98 8.79 -15.40 -22.51
N ILE A 99 8.89 -15.91 -21.28
CA ILE A 99 9.94 -15.56 -20.33
C ILE A 99 11.30 -16.10 -20.82
N GLY A 100 11.33 -17.34 -21.31
CA GLY A 100 12.55 -17.96 -21.87
C GLY A 100 13.05 -17.20 -23.10
N GLY A 101 12.16 -16.73 -23.95
CA GLY A 101 12.49 -15.84 -25.09
C GLY A 101 13.08 -14.50 -24.64
N ALA A 102 12.53 -13.89 -23.59
CA ALA A 102 13.07 -12.68 -23.00
C ALA A 102 14.49 -12.88 -22.45
N LEU A 103 14.68 -13.96 -21.67
CA LEU A 103 15.98 -14.33 -21.09
C LEU A 103 16.99 -14.72 -22.17
N GLY A 104 16.59 -15.55 -23.14
CA GLY A 104 17.45 -15.97 -24.26
C GLY A 104 17.89 -14.77 -25.11
N GLY A 105 16.97 -13.88 -25.46
CA GLY A 105 17.28 -12.67 -26.19
C GLY A 105 18.23 -11.75 -25.43
N TRP A 106 18.05 -11.63 -24.11
CA TRP A 106 18.98 -10.88 -23.26
C TRP A 106 20.36 -11.52 -23.19
N LEU A 107 20.45 -12.84 -22.98
CA LEU A 107 21.73 -13.56 -22.96
C LEU A 107 22.50 -13.45 -24.26
N LEU A 108 21.83 -13.52 -25.40
CA LEU A 108 22.47 -13.48 -26.71
C LEU A 108 22.93 -12.08 -27.10
N PHE A 109 22.19 -11.03 -26.73
CA PHE A 109 22.42 -9.71 -27.31
C PHE A 109 22.84 -8.62 -26.30
N GLU A 110 22.56 -8.79 -25.00
CA GLU A 110 22.64 -7.68 -24.05
C GLU A 110 23.39 -7.96 -22.75
N TRP A 111 23.63 -9.20 -22.36
CA TRP A 111 24.14 -9.56 -21.03
C TRP A 111 25.53 -8.94 -20.71
N ARG A 112 26.33 -8.68 -21.74
CA ARG A 112 27.67 -8.05 -21.62
C ARG A 112 27.64 -6.53 -21.76
N ARG A 113 26.48 -5.93 -22.02
CA ARG A 113 26.36 -4.48 -22.22
C ARG A 113 26.22 -3.73 -20.89
N PRO A 114 26.64 -2.46 -20.79
CA PRO A 114 26.47 -1.62 -19.61
C PRO A 114 25.00 -1.44 -19.21
N SER A 115 24.06 -1.54 -20.17
CA SER A 115 22.60 -1.44 -19.98
C SER A 115 21.90 -2.78 -19.75
N SER A 116 22.65 -3.84 -19.43
CA SER A 116 22.15 -5.22 -19.34
C SER A 116 20.92 -5.37 -18.43
N ARG A 117 20.90 -4.72 -17.25
CA ARG A 117 19.76 -4.78 -16.33
C ARG A 117 18.52 -4.12 -16.89
N ARG A 118 18.65 -2.96 -17.53
CA ARG A 118 17.52 -2.26 -18.18
C ARG A 118 16.99 -3.07 -19.36
N GLY A 119 17.87 -3.71 -20.14
CA GLY A 119 17.49 -4.56 -21.26
C GLY A 119 16.64 -5.74 -20.82
N ILE A 120 17.05 -6.48 -19.78
CA ILE A 120 16.25 -7.60 -19.25
C ILE A 120 14.91 -7.13 -18.66
N SER A 121 14.90 -6.02 -17.91
CA SER A 121 13.68 -5.46 -17.34
C SER A 121 12.66 -5.08 -18.42
N HIS A 122 13.11 -4.42 -19.49
CA HIS A 122 12.28 -4.09 -20.65
C HIS A 122 11.69 -5.34 -21.33
N ARG A 123 12.50 -6.38 -21.55
CA ARG A 123 12.04 -7.63 -22.18
C ARG A 123 11.05 -8.37 -21.29
N LEU A 124 11.26 -8.39 -19.97
CA LEU A 124 10.31 -8.99 -19.02
C LEU A 124 8.98 -8.23 -19.05
N ARG A 125 9.00 -6.89 -19.05
CA ARG A 125 7.77 -6.10 -19.20
C ARG A 125 7.00 -6.47 -20.47
N LYS A 126 7.68 -6.54 -21.62
CA LYS A 126 7.06 -6.94 -22.89
C LYS A 126 6.49 -8.36 -22.85
N SER A 127 7.18 -9.28 -22.17
CA SER A 127 6.65 -10.63 -21.95
C SER A 127 5.39 -10.62 -21.09
N PHE A 128 5.35 -9.80 -20.05
CA PHE A 128 4.19 -9.68 -19.17
C PHE A 128 2.98 -9.09 -19.90
N GLU A 129 3.19 -8.03 -20.70
CA GLU A 129 2.14 -7.49 -21.58
C GLU A 129 1.58 -8.56 -22.53
N HIS A 130 2.45 -9.38 -23.14
CA HIS A 130 2.04 -10.44 -24.05
C HIS A 130 1.32 -11.59 -23.36
N LEU A 131 1.68 -11.93 -22.13
CA LEU A 131 1.06 -13.00 -21.35
C LEU A 131 -0.35 -12.64 -20.83
N GLY A 132 -0.63 -11.33 -20.70
CA GLY A 132 -1.95 -10.81 -20.40
C GLY A 132 -2.17 -10.39 -18.94
N SER A 133 -3.44 -10.23 -18.56
CA SER A 133 -3.89 -9.54 -17.34
C SER A 133 -3.27 -10.04 -16.04
N SER A 134 -3.10 -11.35 -15.86
CA SER A 134 -2.49 -11.92 -14.65
C SER A 134 -1.03 -11.47 -14.48
N TYR A 135 -0.26 -11.45 -15.58
CA TYR A 135 1.14 -11.02 -15.53
C TYR A 135 1.27 -9.50 -15.43
N VAL A 136 0.34 -8.75 -16.01
CA VAL A 136 0.26 -7.29 -15.80
C VAL A 136 0.03 -7.00 -14.31
N LYS A 137 -0.90 -7.70 -13.66
CA LYS A 137 -1.17 -7.56 -12.21
C LYS A 137 0.04 -7.96 -11.35
N LEU A 138 0.72 -9.07 -11.70
CA LEU A 138 1.98 -9.47 -11.05
C LEU A 138 3.05 -8.37 -11.20
N GLY A 139 3.17 -7.79 -12.38
CA GLY A 139 4.10 -6.68 -12.63
C GLY A 139 3.75 -5.42 -11.84
N GLN A 140 2.48 -5.14 -11.61
CA GLN A 140 2.04 -4.03 -10.75
C GLN A 140 2.44 -4.24 -9.28
N ILE A 141 2.34 -5.46 -8.77
CA ILE A 141 2.86 -5.82 -7.43
C ILE A 141 4.35 -5.53 -7.35
N VAL A 142 5.13 -5.96 -8.35
CA VAL A 142 6.58 -5.69 -8.41
C VAL A 142 6.87 -4.19 -8.51
N SER A 143 6.10 -3.43 -9.30
CA SER A 143 6.29 -1.98 -9.47
C SER A 143 5.99 -1.18 -8.20
N GLY A 144 5.12 -1.69 -7.32
CA GLY A 144 4.84 -1.12 -6.00
C GLY A 144 5.92 -1.38 -4.95
N GLY A 145 6.90 -2.25 -5.23
CA GLY A 145 7.97 -2.63 -4.31
C GLY A 145 9.27 -1.85 -4.54
N GLU A 146 9.24 -0.52 -4.59
CA GLU A 146 10.46 0.30 -4.63
C GLU A 146 11.35 0.02 -3.40
N GLY A 147 12.66 -0.11 -3.64
CA GLY A 147 13.60 -0.50 -2.59
C GLY A 147 13.66 -2.01 -2.31
N LEU A 148 12.62 -2.77 -2.68
CA LEU A 148 12.58 -4.24 -2.57
C LEU A 148 13.02 -4.93 -3.86
N PHE A 149 12.77 -4.29 -5.01
CA PHE A 149 13.15 -4.77 -6.32
C PHE A 149 14.15 -3.81 -6.99
N PRO A 150 14.93 -4.30 -7.96
CA PRO A 150 15.86 -3.43 -8.69
C PRO A 150 15.16 -2.25 -9.37
N ASP A 151 15.73 -1.05 -9.24
CA ASP A 151 15.16 0.19 -9.78
C ASP A 151 14.81 0.11 -11.28
N GLU A 152 15.65 -0.58 -12.07
CA GLU A 152 15.43 -0.75 -13.50
C GLU A 152 14.19 -1.62 -13.78
N LEU A 153 13.88 -2.59 -12.91
CA LEU A 153 12.69 -3.44 -13.03
C LEU A 153 11.45 -2.66 -12.63
N VAL A 154 11.50 -1.99 -11.48
CA VAL A 154 10.40 -1.15 -10.98
C VAL A 154 10.05 -0.06 -12.00
N ALA A 155 11.05 0.65 -12.54
CA ALA A 155 10.83 1.71 -13.52
C ALA A 155 10.17 1.19 -14.82
N GLU A 156 10.58 0.02 -15.33
CA GLU A 156 9.96 -0.59 -16.50
C GLU A 156 8.52 -1.08 -16.18
N PHE A 157 8.32 -1.68 -15.00
CA PHE A 157 7.02 -2.25 -14.64
C PHE A 157 5.97 -1.19 -14.26
N LYS A 158 6.37 0.01 -13.85
CA LYS A 158 5.49 1.18 -13.74
C LYS A 158 4.85 1.58 -15.09
N LEU A 159 5.43 1.14 -16.21
CA LEU A 159 4.86 1.35 -17.54
C LEU A 159 3.79 0.32 -17.91
N LEU A 160 3.61 -0.74 -17.10
CA LEU A 160 2.53 -1.69 -17.28
C LEU A 160 1.21 -0.99 -16.97
N ARG A 161 0.37 -0.86 -17.98
CA ARG A 161 -0.94 -0.22 -17.83
C ARG A 161 -2.00 -1.29 -17.54
N ASP A 162 -2.86 -1.02 -16.58
CA ASP A 162 -4.02 -1.86 -16.29
C ASP A 162 -5.19 -1.61 -17.27
N GLN A 163 -4.89 -1.07 -18.43
CA GLN A 163 -5.88 -0.88 -19.50
C GLN A 163 -5.92 -2.13 -20.37
N VAL A 164 -6.90 -2.96 -20.12
CA VAL A 164 -7.19 -4.14 -20.94
C VAL A 164 -8.40 -3.81 -21.81
N PRO A 165 -8.43 -4.18 -23.10
CA PRO A 165 -9.62 -3.97 -23.94
C PRO A 165 -10.88 -4.48 -23.24
N PRO A 166 -12.01 -3.77 -23.34
CA PRO A 166 -13.25 -4.22 -22.72
C PRO A 166 -13.73 -5.55 -23.33
N GLU A 167 -14.40 -6.35 -22.51
CA GLU A 167 -15.09 -7.55 -22.97
C GLU A 167 -16.35 -7.16 -23.81
N PRO A 168 -16.78 -8.00 -24.73
CA PRO A 168 -18.04 -7.81 -25.45
C PRO A 168 -19.20 -7.64 -24.48
N PHE A 169 -20.07 -6.65 -24.75
CA PHE A 169 -21.17 -6.33 -23.84
C PHE A 169 -22.11 -7.51 -23.58
N ASP A 170 -22.38 -8.35 -24.58
CA ASP A 170 -23.24 -9.53 -24.41
C ASP A 170 -22.69 -10.53 -23.38
N GLU A 171 -21.35 -10.68 -23.31
CA GLU A 171 -20.72 -11.53 -22.29
C GLU A 171 -20.84 -10.91 -20.89
N VAL A 172 -20.71 -9.58 -20.79
CA VAL A 172 -20.88 -8.84 -19.52
C VAL A 172 -22.32 -8.91 -19.06
N ARG A 173 -23.27 -8.67 -19.96
CA ARG A 173 -24.70 -8.79 -19.68
C ARG A 173 -25.05 -10.18 -19.13
N ALA A 174 -24.57 -11.23 -19.78
CA ALA A 174 -24.80 -12.60 -19.32
C ALA A 174 -24.26 -12.85 -17.89
N VAL A 175 -23.11 -12.26 -17.53
CA VAL A 175 -22.58 -12.34 -16.15
C VAL A 175 -23.52 -11.65 -15.17
N ILE A 176 -23.97 -10.43 -15.47
CA ILE A 176 -24.87 -9.67 -14.59
C ILE A 176 -26.17 -10.43 -14.36
N GLU A 177 -26.81 -10.87 -15.43
CA GLU A 177 -28.13 -11.55 -15.38
C GLU A 177 -28.07 -12.86 -14.60
N VAL A 178 -27.00 -13.66 -14.78
CA VAL A 178 -26.80 -14.91 -14.03
C VAL A 178 -26.50 -14.65 -12.55
N GLU A 179 -25.65 -13.68 -12.23
CA GLU A 179 -25.22 -13.41 -10.86
C GLU A 179 -26.30 -12.72 -10.01
N LEU A 180 -27.10 -11.83 -10.62
CA LEU A 180 -28.13 -11.08 -9.92
C LEU A 180 -29.54 -11.68 -10.07
N GLY A 181 -29.71 -12.70 -10.92
CA GLY A 181 -30.95 -13.48 -11.02
C GLY A 181 -32.13 -12.77 -11.70
N GLY A 182 -31.84 -11.81 -12.59
CA GLY A 182 -32.85 -11.08 -13.37
C GLY A 182 -32.30 -10.56 -14.69
N SER A 183 -33.18 -10.21 -15.66
CA SER A 183 -32.72 -9.56 -16.87
C SER A 183 -32.18 -8.15 -16.59
N LEU A 184 -31.31 -7.65 -17.43
CA LEU A 184 -30.69 -6.34 -17.26
C LEU A 184 -31.74 -5.22 -17.11
N GLU A 185 -32.84 -5.31 -17.89
CA GLU A 185 -33.97 -4.36 -17.88
C GLU A 185 -34.85 -4.49 -16.62
N GLN A 186 -34.84 -5.65 -15.95
CA GLN A 186 -35.50 -5.83 -14.66
C GLN A 186 -34.65 -5.27 -13.50
N LEU A 187 -33.33 -5.31 -13.63
CA LEU A 187 -32.40 -4.85 -12.59
C LEU A 187 -32.17 -3.34 -12.64
N PHE A 188 -32.10 -2.78 -13.87
CA PHE A 188 -31.74 -1.37 -14.09
C PHE A 188 -32.71 -0.68 -15.04
N ALA A 189 -33.12 0.54 -14.71
CA ALA A 189 -33.90 1.40 -15.61
C ALA A 189 -33.08 1.88 -16.81
N TRP A 190 -31.75 1.97 -16.64
CA TRP A 190 -30.81 2.29 -17.70
C TRP A 190 -29.45 1.69 -17.36
N PHE A 191 -28.74 1.22 -18.38
CA PHE A 191 -27.40 0.66 -18.26
C PHE A 191 -26.55 1.10 -19.46
N ASP A 192 -25.34 1.62 -19.22
CA ASP A 192 -24.43 1.99 -20.31
C ASP A 192 -23.65 0.75 -20.78
N PRO A 193 -23.82 0.32 -22.05
CA PRO A 193 -23.05 -0.79 -22.58
C PRO A 193 -21.55 -0.48 -22.71
N THR A 194 -21.18 0.82 -22.73
CA THR A 194 -19.79 1.25 -22.78
C THR A 194 -19.23 1.38 -21.36
N PRO A 195 -18.16 0.66 -21.01
CA PRO A 195 -17.61 0.76 -19.65
C PRO A 195 -16.93 2.12 -19.42
N ILE A 196 -17.09 2.65 -18.22
CA ILE A 196 -16.34 3.82 -17.71
C ILE A 196 -14.85 3.48 -17.58
N ALA A 197 -14.56 2.25 -17.11
CA ALA A 197 -13.22 1.74 -16.91
C ALA A 197 -13.16 0.25 -17.20
N ALA A 198 -12.02 -0.22 -17.71
CA ALA A 198 -11.76 -1.64 -17.95
C ALA A 198 -10.35 -1.99 -17.44
N ALA A 199 -10.29 -2.82 -16.40
CA ALA A 199 -9.09 -3.27 -15.71
C ALA A 199 -8.80 -4.77 -15.98
N SER A 200 -7.75 -5.29 -15.37
CA SER A 200 -7.29 -6.68 -15.52
C SER A 200 -8.34 -7.72 -15.10
N ILE A 201 -9.10 -7.44 -14.04
CA ILE A 201 -10.06 -8.39 -13.43
C ILE A 201 -11.50 -8.05 -13.78
N ALA A 202 -11.83 -6.77 -13.93
CA ALA A 202 -13.19 -6.28 -14.07
C ALA A 202 -13.32 -5.12 -15.04
N GLN A 203 -14.56 -4.80 -15.37
CA GLN A 203 -14.92 -3.54 -15.99
C GLN A 203 -16.07 -2.89 -15.22
N VAL A 204 -16.15 -1.57 -15.28
CA VAL A 204 -17.10 -0.76 -14.53
C VAL A 204 -18.02 -0.03 -15.49
N HIS A 205 -19.32 -0.15 -15.29
CA HIS A 205 -20.35 0.49 -16.10
C HIS A 205 -21.16 1.48 -15.28
N ALA A 206 -21.65 2.53 -15.93
CA ALA A 206 -22.67 3.39 -15.35
C ALA A 206 -24.04 2.75 -15.51
N ALA A 207 -24.87 2.90 -14.47
CA ALA A 207 -26.26 2.45 -14.53
C ALA A 207 -27.16 3.35 -13.68
N ARG A 208 -28.49 3.17 -13.85
CA ARG A 208 -29.50 3.82 -13.01
C ARG A 208 -30.52 2.78 -12.57
N LEU A 209 -30.80 2.75 -11.28
CA LEU A 209 -31.83 1.88 -10.71
C LEU A 209 -33.23 2.38 -11.09
N HIS A 210 -34.24 1.52 -10.95
CA HIS A 210 -35.64 1.88 -11.18
C HIS A 210 -36.16 2.93 -10.20
N THR A 211 -35.55 3.02 -9.04
CA THR A 211 -35.80 4.06 -8.01
C THR A 211 -35.19 5.42 -8.37
N GLY A 212 -34.33 5.47 -9.41
CA GLY A 212 -33.76 6.70 -9.98
C GLY A 212 -32.30 6.96 -9.65
N GLU A 213 -31.70 6.21 -8.72
CA GLU A 213 -30.33 6.41 -8.25
C GLU A 213 -29.30 6.08 -9.32
N GLN A 214 -28.29 6.94 -9.39
CA GLN A 214 -27.10 6.71 -10.22
C GLN A 214 -26.14 5.76 -9.51
N VAL A 215 -25.77 4.69 -10.18
CA VAL A 215 -24.88 3.66 -9.65
C VAL A 215 -23.74 3.35 -10.61
N VAL A 216 -22.71 2.72 -10.08
CA VAL A 216 -21.71 2.02 -10.88
C VAL A 216 -21.84 0.52 -10.65
N VAL A 217 -21.64 -0.24 -11.72
CA VAL A 217 -21.71 -1.70 -11.72
C VAL A 217 -20.35 -2.24 -12.11
N LYS A 218 -19.61 -2.78 -11.12
CA LYS A 218 -18.33 -3.47 -11.34
C LYS A 218 -18.63 -4.92 -11.66
N VAL A 219 -18.18 -5.37 -12.84
CA VAL A 219 -18.46 -6.72 -13.35
C VAL A 219 -17.17 -7.44 -13.63
N GLN A 220 -17.01 -8.63 -13.06
CA GLN A 220 -15.84 -9.47 -13.27
C GLN A 220 -15.83 -10.02 -14.70
N ARG A 221 -14.64 -10.01 -15.33
CA ARG A 221 -14.45 -10.57 -16.66
C ARG A 221 -14.82 -12.06 -16.69
N PRO A 222 -15.50 -12.56 -17.74
CA PRO A 222 -16.10 -13.89 -17.75
C PRO A 222 -15.17 -15.05 -17.39
N ARG A 223 -13.93 -15.02 -17.86
CA ARG A 223 -12.96 -16.14 -17.71
C ARG A 223 -11.79 -15.83 -16.79
N VAL A 224 -11.80 -14.68 -16.14
CA VAL A 224 -10.64 -14.17 -15.41
C VAL A 224 -10.25 -15.08 -14.24
N ALA A 225 -11.20 -15.59 -13.48
CA ALA A 225 -10.93 -16.44 -12.32
C ALA A 225 -10.17 -17.73 -12.70
N GLN A 226 -10.54 -18.38 -13.80
CA GLN A 226 -9.83 -19.58 -14.27
C GLN A 226 -8.44 -19.21 -14.80
N LEU A 227 -8.35 -18.11 -15.56
CA LEU A 227 -7.08 -17.65 -16.11
C LEU A 227 -6.04 -17.39 -15.02
N PHE A 228 -6.43 -16.70 -13.94
CA PHE A 228 -5.53 -16.41 -12.82
C PHE A 228 -5.07 -17.68 -12.08
N ARG A 229 -5.99 -18.64 -11.85
CA ARG A 229 -5.64 -19.92 -11.25
C ARG A 229 -4.64 -20.72 -12.10
N ASP A 230 -4.86 -20.76 -13.39
CA ASP A 230 -3.97 -21.43 -14.33
C ASP A 230 -2.58 -20.78 -14.36
N ASP A 231 -2.53 -19.44 -14.30
CA ASP A 231 -1.27 -18.69 -14.26
C ASP A 231 -0.53 -18.85 -12.94
N ILE A 232 -1.23 -18.81 -11.80
CA ILE A 232 -0.63 -19.09 -10.49
C ILE A 232 -0.04 -20.50 -10.47
N ALA A 233 -0.76 -21.50 -10.96
CA ALA A 233 -0.27 -22.87 -11.05
C ALA A 233 0.98 -22.98 -11.94
N ALA A 234 0.99 -22.32 -13.10
CA ALA A 234 2.16 -22.28 -13.98
C ALA A 234 3.36 -21.59 -13.32
N LEU A 235 3.13 -20.43 -12.69
CA LEU A 235 4.17 -19.68 -11.99
C LEU A 235 4.73 -20.46 -10.80
N THR A 236 3.89 -21.15 -10.03
CA THR A 236 4.31 -22.01 -8.92
C THR A 236 5.32 -23.07 -9.37
N TRP A 237 5.11 -23.68 -10.54
CA TRP A 237 6.03 -24.64 -11.13
C TRP A 237 7.33 -24.02 -11.65
N ILE A 238 7.27 -22.80 -12.19
CA ILE A 238 8.40 -22.13 -12.81
C ILE A 238 9.29 -21.43 -11.78
N ALA A 239 8.68 -20.81 -10.74
CA ALA A 239 9.37 -19.93 -9.81
C ALA A 239 10.61 -20.55 -9.12
N PRO A 240 10.62 -21.81 -8.65
CA PRO A 240 11.79 -22.40 -8.03
C PRO A 240 13.01 -22.48 -8.96
N TYR A 241 12.78 -22.64 -10.27
CA TYR A 241 13.87 -22.70 -11.27
C TYR A 241 14.46 -21.32 -11.59
N LEU A 242 13.79 -20.23 -11.19
CA LEU A 242 14.27 -18.87 -11.41
C LEU A 242 15.21 -18.39 -10.29
N VAL A 243 15.18 -19.03 -9.13
CA VAL A 243 16.00 -18.67 -7.96
C VAL A 243 17.47 -18.71 -8.33
N GLY A 244 18.18 -17.59 -8.13
CA GLY A 244 19.61 -17.45 -8.41
C GLY A 244 20.01 -17.43 -9.90
N ARG A 245 19.07 -17.62 -10.84
CA ARG A 245 19.35 -17.65 -12.29
C ARG A 245 19.05 -16.34 -13.02
N ILE A 246 18.22 -15.51 -12.45
CA ILE A 246 17.90 -14.20 -13.04
C ILE A 246 18.57 -13.11 -12.19
N PRO A 247 19.44 -12.26 -12.77
CA PRO A 247 20.15 -11.22 -12.00
C PRO A 247 19.22 -10.22 -11.33
N VAL A 248 18.04 -9.98 -11.92
CA VAL A 248 17.02 -9.08 -11.40
C VAL A 248 16.19 -9.74 -10.31
N ALA A 249 16.07 -11.08 -10.32
CA ALA A 249 15.36 -11.88 -9.33
C ALA A 249 16.27 -12.37 -8.19
N ALA A 250 17.56 -12.07 -8.21
CA ALA A 250 18.48 -12.45 -7.13
C ALA A 250 18.17 -11.74 -5.81
N LEU A 251 17.45 -10.63 -5.86
CA LEU A 251 16.95 -9.88 -4.70
C LEU A 251 15.47 -10.16 -4.40
N ALA A 252 14.75 -10.78 -5.35
CA ALA A 252 13.37 -11.18 -5.16
C ALA A 252 13.33 -12.71 -5.03
N ASN A 253 12.71 -13.22 -3.99
CA ASN A 253 12.42 -14.63 -3.85
C ASN A 253 11.23 -14.98 -4.79
N PRO A 254 11.44 -15.54 -6.01
CA PRO A 254 10.34 -15.77 -6.95
C PRO A 254 9.20 -16.62 -6.39
N PRO A 255 9.43 -17.71 -5.62
CA PRO A 255 8.35 -18.42 -4.94
C PRO A 255 7.54 -17.54 -3.99
N ALA A 256 8.19 -16.74 -3.14
CA ALA A 256 7.48 -15.82 -2.24
C ALA A 256 6.70 -14.74 -2.99
N LEU A 257 7.20 -14.29 -4.14
CA LEU A 257 6.47 -13.35 -5.01
C LEU A 257 5.21 -14.00 -5.62
N VAL A 258 5.27 -15.28 -5.99
CA VAL A 258 4.10 -16.02 -6.49
C VAL A 258 3.09 -16.25 -5.37
N GLU A 259 3.54 -16.54 -4.14
CA GLU A 259 2.69 -16.64 -2.96
C GLU A 259 1.96 -15.31 -2.71
N LEU A 260 2.68 -14.20 -2.65
CA LEU A 260 2.12 -12.85 -2.49
C LEU A 260 1.12 -12.51 -3.60
N PHE A 261 1.43 -12.87 -4.85
CA PHE A 261 0.53 -12.70 -5.98
C PHE A 261 -0.76 -13.50 -5.81
N ALA A 262 -0.66 -14.77 -5.42
CA ALA A 262 -1.81 -15.62 -5.17
C ALA A 262 -2.68 -15.08 -4.04
N GLU A 263 -2.08 -14.68 -2.91
CA GLU A 263 -2.79 -14.07 -1.78
C GLU A 263 -3.55 -12.80 -2.16
N THR A 264 -2.92 -11.94 -2.98
CA THR A 264 -3.53 -10.69 -3.41
C THR A 264 -4.70 -10.94 -4.37
N VAL A 265 -4.46 -11.76 -5.40
CA VAL A 265 -5.41 -11.89 -6.51
C VAL A 265 -6.61 -12.77 -6.19
N ILE A 266 -6.40 -13.86 -5.41
CA ILE A 266 -7.53 -14.77 -5.08
C ILE A 266 -8.60 -14.05 -4.24
N GLU A 267 -8.20 -13.09 -3.40
CA GLU A 267 -9.15 -12.26 -2.67
C GLU A 267 -9.96 -11.34 -3.61
N GLU A 268 -9.33 -10.78 -4.65
CA GLU A 268 -10.00 -9.91 -5.64
C GLU A 268 -10.99 -10.66 -6.56
N LEU A 269 -10.99 -12.00 -6.57
CA LEU A 269 -11.91 -12.81 -7.38
C LEU A 269 -13.29 -13.03 -6.74
N ASP A 270 -13.57 -12.39 -5.60
CA ASP A 270 -14.91 -12.41 -4.99
C ASP A 270 -15.30 -11.00 -4.51
N PHE A 271 -16.16 -10.32 -5.25
CA PHE A 271 -16.54 -8.93 -4.95
C PHE A 271 -17.34 -8.75 -3.65
N ARG A 272 -17.84 -9.82 -3.04
CA ARG A 272 -18.40 -9.74 -1.68
C ARG A 272 -17.31 -9.39 -0.66
N LEU A 273 -16.07 -9.84 -0.89
CA LEU A 273 -14.93 -9.45 -0.05
C LEU A 273 -14.58 -7.98 -0.26
N GLU A 274 -14.66 -7.47 -1.49
CA GLU A 274 -14.44 -6.05 -1.77
C GLU A 274 -15.53 -5.19 -1.10
N ALA A 275 -16.81 -5.56 -1.23
CA ALA A 275 -17.91 -4.88 -0.55
C ALA A 275 -17.74 -4.87 0.98
N GLN A 276 -17.29 -5.99 1.57
CA GLN A 276 -16.98 -6.03 3.00
C GLN A 276 -15.78 -5.15 3.37
N ASN A 277 -14.76 -5.10 2.53
CA ASN A 277 -13.61 -4.20 2.73
C ASN A 277 -14.04 -2.73 2.70
N MET A 278 -14.99 -2.36 1.82
CA MET A 278 -15.59 -1.03 1.80
C MET A 278 -16.21 -0.68 3.15
N LEU A 279 -17.04 -1.59 3.70
CA LEU A 279 -17.69 -1.37 5.00
C LEU A 279 -16.67 -1.27 6.13
N ASP A 280 -15.69 -2.18 6.17
CA ASP A 280 -14.68 -2.23 7.23
C ASP A 280 -13.82 -0.95 7.25
N VAL A 281 -13.40 -0.44 6.08
CA VAL A 281 -12.65 0.81 5.98
C VAL A 281 -13.53 2.02 6.32
N ALA A 282 -14.78 2.05 5.85
CA ALA A 282 -15.73 3.11 6.18
C ALA A 282 -16.03 3.18 7.69
N GLU A 283 -16.10 2.03 8.38
CA GLU A 283 -16.27 1.95 9.83
C GLU A 283 -15.05 2.49 10.59
N VAL A 284 -13.85 2.16 10.13
CA VAL A 284 -12.61 2.72 10.70
C VAL A 284 -12.59 4.24 10.55
N LEU A 285 -12.84 4.77 9.35
CA LEU A 285 -12.87 6.21 9.08
C LEU A 285 -13.93 6.94 9.93
N ALA A 286 -15.10 6.34 10.15
CA ALA A 286 -16.13 6.90 11.00
C ALA A 286 -15.72 6.90 12.48
N THR A 287 -15.10 5.80 12.95
CA THR A 287 -14.69 5.62 14.34
C THR A 287 -13.56 6.57 14.72
N THR A 288 -12.65 6.85 13.78
CA THR A 288 -11.54 7.81 13.95
C THR A 288 -11.94 9.25 13.64
N ASN A 289 -13.20 9.49 13.30
CA ASN A 289 -13.72 10.78 12.88
C ASN A 289 -13.04 11.37 11.62
N GLN A 290 -12.43 10.52 10.78
CA GLN A 290 -11.81 10.93 9.51
C GLN A 290 -12.86 11.05 8.38
N ARG A 291 -13.95 11.77 8.63
CA ARG A 291 -15.12 11.88 7.75
C ARG A 291 -14.89 12.74 6.50
N SER A 292 -13.74 13.37 6.38
CA SER A 292 -13.27 14.01 5.15
C SER A 292 -12.90 12.98 4.06
N ILE A 293 -12.80 11.69 4.42
CA ILE A 293 -12.62 10.59 3.48
C ILE A 293 -13.89 9.74 3.50
N ILE A 294 -14.50 9.54 2.35
CA ILE A 294 -15.75 8.79 2.20
C ILE A 294 -15.57 7.57 1.29
N VAL A 295 -16.37 6.56 1.55
CA VAL A 295 -16.44 5.31 0.78
C VAL A 295 -17.79 5.25 0.05
N PRO A 296 -17.85 4.81 -1.22
CA PRO A 296 -19.13 4.58 -1.89
C PRO A 296 -19.95 3.53 -1.15
N ARG A 297 -21.25 3.73 -1.00
CA ARG A 297 -22.13 2.71 -0.40
C ARG A 297 -22.26 1.50 -1.32
N PRO A 298 -21.92 0.27 -0.89
CA PRO A 298 -22.31 -0.93 -1.64
C PRO A 298 -23.81 -1.12 -1.58
N HIS A 299 -24.42 -1.65 -2.64
CA HIS A 299 -25.86 -1.89 -2.65
C HIS A 299 -26.23 -3.04 -1.68
N PRO A 300 -27.28 -2.93 -0.88
CA PRO A 300 -27.60 -3.93 0.15
C PRO A 300 -27.88 -5.33 -0.41
N THR A 301 -28.38 -5.46 -1.64
CA THR A 301 -28.76 -6.75 -2.23
C THR A 301 -28.12 -7.07 -3.58
N LEU A 302 -27.61 -6.06 -4.33
CA LEU A 302 -27.03 -6.26 -5.67
C LEU A 302 -25.50 -6.43 -5.59
N VAL A 303 -25.05 -7.28 -4.69
CA VAL A 303 -23.64 -7.70 -4.55
C VAL A 303 -23.59 -9.21 -4.59
N SER A 304 -22.76 -9.72 -5.51
CA SER A 304 -22.51 -11.14 -5.68
C SER A 304 -21.02 -11.43 -5.78
N ARG A 305 -20.64 -12.66 -6.08
CA ARG A 305 -19.25 -13.02 -6.30
C ARG A 305 -18.60 -12.24 -7.46
N ARG A 306 -19.37 -11.96 -8.52
CA ARG A 306 -18.82 -11.41 -9.78
C ARG A 306 -19.39 -10.06 -10.15
N VAL A 307 -20.35 -9.55 -9.42
CA VAL A 307 -20.99 -8.24 -9.64
C VAL A 307 -21.05 -7.47 -8.32
N LEU A 308 -20.64 -6.21 -8.37
CA LEU A 308 -20.74 -5.26 -7.26
C LEU A 308 -21.41 -3.99 -7.77
N VAL A 309 -22.60 -3.73 -7.28
CA VAL A 309 -23.30 -2.46 -7.48
C VAL A 309 -23.03 -1.56 -6.28
N MET A 310 -22.66 -0.32 -6.55
CA MET A 310 -22.35 0.66 -5.52
C MET A 310 -22.71 2.07 -5.95
N GLU A 311 -22.76 2.98 -5.00
CA GLU A 311 -22.98 4.40 -5.19
C GLU A 311 -22.02 5.00 -6.21
N ARG A 312 -22.53 5.89 -7.09
CA ARG A 312 -21.71 6.64 -8.03
C ARG A 312 -21.31 7.97 -7.41
N LEU A 313 -20.06 8.09 -7.04
CA LEU A 313 -19.45 9.35 -6.59
C LEU A 313 -18.67 9.99 -7.74
N SER A 314 -18.65 11.33 -7.77
CA SER A 314 -17.96 12.11 -8.80
C SER A 314 -17.33 13.35 -8.19
N GLY A 315 -16.31 13.89 -8.86
CA GLY A 315 -15.59 15.07 -8.42
C GLY A 315 -14.37 15.32 -9.29
N PHE A 316 -13.41 16.07 -8.75
CA PHE A 316 -12.12 16.36 -9.38
C PHE A 316 -11.21 15.14 -9.34
N ALA A 317 -10.47 14.90 -10.41
CA ALA A 317 -9.38 13.92 -10.37
C ALA A 317 -8.34 14.36 -9.33
N PHE A 318 -7.73 13.40 -8.63
CA PHE A 318 -6.81 13.68 -7.52
C PHE A 318 -5.55 14.47 -7.95
N ASP A 319 -5.17 14.39 -9.21
CA ASP A 319 -4.05 15.12 -9.81
C ASP A 319 -4.44 16.48 -10.42
N ASP A 320 -5.73 16.81 -10.48
CA ASP A 320 -6.23 18.10 -10.96
C ASP A 320 -6.24 19.17 -9.83
N VAL A 321 -5.03 19.46 -9.32
CA VAL A 321 -4.83 20.39 -8.20
C VAL A 321 -5.28 21.82 -8.55
N GLU A 322 -5.16 22.22 -9.81
CA GLU A 322 -5.54 23.55 -10.24
C GLU A 322 -7.06 23.76 -10.12
N SER A 323 -7.85 22.81 -10.61
CA SER A 323 -9.32 22.86 -10.49
C SER A 323 -9.77 22.81 -9.03
N MET A 324 -9.13 21.98 -8.20
CA MET A 324 -9.42 21.89 -6.76
C MET A 324 -9.18 23.24 -6.05
N ARG A 325 -8.04 23.86 -6.27
CA ARG A 325 -7.70 25.17 -5.67
C ARG A 325 -8.63 26.29 -6.16
N ASN A 326 -8.99 26.27 -7.45
CA ASN A 326 -9.94 27.22 -8.01
C ASN A 326 -11.35 27.05 -7.42
N ALA A 327 -11.70 25.85 -6.99
CA ALA A 327 -12.93 25.55 -6.25
C ALA A 327 -12.84 25.87 -4.74
N GLY A 328 -11.69 26.36 -4.25
CA GLY A 328 -11.49 26.70 -2.84
C GLY A 328 -11.17 25.51 -1.93
N ILE A 329 -10.79 24.36 -2.50
CA ILE A 329 -10.47 23.15 -1.73
C ILE A 329 -9.07 23.27 -1.13
N ASP A 330 -8.95 22.99 0.17
CA ASP A 330 -7.69 22.96 0.89
C ASP A 330 -6.95 21.63 0.63
N THR A 331 -5.97 21.66 -0.26
CA THR A 331 -5.17 20.50 -0.64
C THR A 331 -4.21 20.03 0.46
N HIS A 332 -3.86 20.89 1.44
CA HIS A 332 -3.06 20.52 2.61
C HIS A 332 -3.89 19.68 3.58
N ALA A 333 -5.12 20.12 3.87
CA ALA A 333 -6.05 19.36 4.72
C ALA A 333 -6.38 17.97 4.14
N LEU A 334 -6.57 17.88 2.81
CA LEU A 334 -6.76 16.58 2.12
C LEU A 334 -5.58 15.63 2.36
N LEU A 335 -4.36 16.12 2.20
CA LEU A 335 -3.16 15.32 2.41
C LEU A 335 -3.02 14.90 3.86
N GLN A 336 -3.24 15.80 4.80
CA GLN A 336 -3.16 15.52 6.24
C GLN A 336 -4.18 14.46 6.66
N ALA A 337 -5.42 14.57 6.22
CA ALA A 337 -6.46 13.57 6.48
C ALA A 337 -6.06 12.18 5.93
N GLY A 338 -5.52 12.11 4.71
CA GLY A 338 -5.04 10.88 4.10
C GLY A 338 -3.88 10.24 4.87
N LEU A 339 -2.94 11.02 5.36
CA LEU A 339 -1.82 10.56 6.18
C LEU A 339 -2.30 10.00 7.53
N ILE A 340 -3.14 10.74 8.24
CA ILE A 340 -3.69 10.32 9.54
C ILE A 340 -4.53 9.06 9.36
N ALA A 341 -5.47 9.03 8.42
CA ALA A 341 -6.33 7.87 8.17
C ALA A 341 -5.55 6.60 7.81
N SER A 342 -4.48 6.74 7.01
CA SER A 342 -3.61 5.60 6.66
C SER A 342 -2.88 5.04 7.89
N LEU A 343 -2.36 5.91 8.75
CA LEU A 343 -1.66 5.51 9.99
C LEU A 343 -2.63 4.94 11.03
N GLU A 344 -3.77 5.58 11.27
CA GLU A 344 -4.79 5.08 12.21
C GLU A 344 -5.33 3.72 11.77
N GLY A 345 -5.67 3.59 10.48
CA GLY A 345 -6.13 2.33 9.91
C GLY A 345 -5.14 1.20 10.17
N ALA A 346 -3.85 1.41 9.92
CA ALA A 346 -2.81 0.40 10.11
C ALA A 346 -2.46 0.15 11.59
N MET A 347 -2.17 1.23 12.34
CA MET A 347 -1.63 1.11 13.70
C MET A 347 -2.69 0.80 14.75
N ILE A 348 -3.87 1.41 14.64
CA ILE A 348 -4.89 1.39 15.69
C ILE A 348 -5.94 0.32 15.43
N TYR A 349 -6.37 0.15 14.18
CA TYR A 349 -7.47 -0.75 13.82
C TYR A 349 -7.00 -2.00 13.06
N GLY A 350 -5.79 -1.98 12.48
CA GLY A 350 -5.27 -3.07 11.68
C GLY A 350 -5.99 -3.26 10.34
N VAL A 351 -6.76 -2.27 9.89
CA VAL A 351 -7.50 -2.30 8.61
C VAL A 351 -7.22 -1.01 7.86
N PHE A 352 -6.68 -1.10 6.66
CA PHE A 352 -6.36 0.05 5.84
C PHE A 352 -6.46 -0.27 4.35
N HIS A 353 -6.75 0.73 3.53
CA HIS A 353 -6.74 0.61 2.08
C HIS A 353 -5.34 0.20 1.60
N GLY A 354 -5.25 -0.82 0.75
CA GLY A 354 -3.97 -1.41 0.33
C GLY A 354 -3.47 -0.95 -1.05
N ASP A 355 -4.25 -0.13 -1.77
CA ASP A 355 -3.93 0.28 -3.14
C ASP A 355 -4.22 1.76 -3.39
N LEU A 356 -3.61 2.63 -2.57
CA LEU A 356 -3.73 4.07 -2.78
C LEU A 356 -2.97 4.50 -4.05
N HIS A 357 -3.69 5.11 -4.97
CA HIS A 357 -3.14 5.83 -6.13
C HIS A 357 -4.16 6.84 -6.66
N GLY A 358 -3.71 7.81 -7.46
CA GLY A 358 -4.56 8.90 -7.94
C GLY A 358 -5.82 8.44 -8.70
N GLY A 359 -5.78 7.27 -9.35
CA GLY A 359 -6.94 6.70 -10.04
C GLY A 359 -8.02 6.12 -9.11
N ASN A 360 -7.70 5.90 -7.83
CA ASN A 360 -8.65 5.41 -6.82
C ASN A 360 -9.17 6.53 -5.90
N LEU A 361 -8.88 7.79 -6.25
CA LEU A 361 -9.24 8.95 -5.45
C LEU A 361 -9.94 10.00 -6.30
N VAL A 362 -11.05 10.52 -5.80
CA VAL A 362 -11.78 11.65 -6.40
C VAL A 362 -12.12 12.63 -5.29
N VAL A 363 -11.83 13.91 -5.52
CA VAL A 363 -12.14 14.96 -4.55
C VAL A 363 -13.46 15.61 -4.91
N GLN A 364 -14.44 15.54 -4.00
CA GLN A 364 -15.77 16.12 -4.21
C GLN A 364 -15.72 17.65 -4.11
N PRO A 365 -16.73 18.36 -4.66
CA PRO A 365 -16.79 19.82 -4.58
C PRO A 365 -16.87 20.38 -3.16
N ASP A 366 -17.31 19.58 -2.19
CA ASP A 366 -17.37 19.92 -0.77
C ASP A 366 -16.03 19.71 -0.03
N GLY A 367 -14.98 19.28 -0.74
CA GLY A 367 -13.64 19.03 -0.21
C GLY A 367 -13.42 17.64 0.36
N ARG A 368 -14.43 16.74 0.38
CA ARG A 368 -14.25 15.34 0.81
C ARG A 368 -13.58 14.51 -0.27
N THR A 369 -12.76 13.56 0.14
CA THR A 369 -12.10 12.61 -0.75
C THR A 369 -12.89 11.30 -0.82
N ALA A 370 -13.41 10.95 -1.97
CA ALA A 370 -14.00 9.64 -2.23
C ALA A 370 -12.90 8.63 -2.58
N LEU A 371 -12.89 7.50 -1.87
CA LEU A 371 -11.91 6.43 -2.02
C LEU A 371 -12.57 5.23 -2.70
N PHE A 372 -11.96 4.71 -3.76
CA PHE A 372 -12.47 3.62 -4.59
C PHE A 372 -11.53 2.42 -4.59
N ASP A 373 -12.02 1.28 -5.12
CA ASP A 373 -11.31 0.02 -5.34
C ASP A 373 -10.70 -0.60 -4.07
N PHE A 374 -11.54 -1.32 -3.33
CA PHE A 374 -11.18 -2.01 -2.09
C PHE A 374 -10.79 -3.48 -2.31
N GLY A 375 -10.42 -3.85 -3.53
CA GLY A 375 -9.95 -5.19 -3.88
C GLY A 375 -8.70 -5.59 -3.09
N MET A 376 -7.82 -4.63 -2.80
CA MET A 376 -6.66 -4.80 -1.92
C MET A 376 -6.85 -4.02 -0.62
N THR A 377 -7.05 -4.73 0.48
CA THR A 377 -7.15 -4.13 1.82
C THR A 377 -6.16 -4.83 2.74
N GLY A 378 -5.33 -4.05 3.43
CA GLY A 378 -4.43 -4.55 4.46
C GLY A 378 -5.22 -4.94 5.72
N ARG A 379 -4.92 -6.12 6.28
CA ARG A 379 -5.58 -6.64 7.49
C ARG A 379 -4.55 -7.26 8.40
N LEU A 380 -4.21 -6.57 9.45
CA LEU A 380 -3.33 -7.05 10.51
C LEU A 380 -4.17 -7.72 11.61
N THR A 381 -3.77 -8.91 12.02
CA THR A 381 -4.26 -9.48 13.28
C THR A 381 -3.82 -8.58 14.44
N GLU A 382 -4.45 -8.70 15.60
CA GLU A 382 -4.07 -7.91 16.78
C GLU A 382 -2.56 -8.05 17.11
N PHE A 383 -2.04 -9.27 17.05
CA PHE A 383 -0.62 -9.54 17.24
C PHE A 383 0.26 -8.82 16.19
N GLN A 384 -0.09 -8.92 14.91
CA GLN A 384 0.64 -8.25 13.84
C GLN A 384 0.53 -6.72 13.93
N ARG A 385 -0.62 -6.21 14.33
CA ARG A 385 -0.85 -4.76 14.51
C ARG A 385 0.07 -4.19 15.59
N VAL A 386 0.18 -4.88 16.73
CA VAL A 386 1.13 -4.49 17.79
C VAL A 386 2.58 -4.58 17.31
N ALA A 387 2.92 -5.64 16.57
CA ALA A 387 4.24 -5.76 15.97
C ALA A 387 4.53 -4.64 14.96
N PHE A 388 3.51 -4.24 14.18
CA PHE A 388 3.62 -3.13 13.24
C PHE A 388 3.84 -1.78 13.96
N MET A 389 3.11 -1.51 15.04
CA MET A 389 3.35 -0.32 15.87
C MET A 389 4.77 -0.31 16.43
N ARG A 390 5.24 -1.45 16.96
CA ARG A 390 6.62 -1.59 17.46
C ARG A 390 7.64 -1.31 16.37
N LEU A 391 7.44 -1.84 15.15
CA LEU A 391 8.33 -1.60 14.02
C LEU A 391 8.48 -0.12 13.71
N LEU A 392 7.37 0.63 13.67
CA LEU A 392 7.39 2.07 13.41
C LEU A 392 8.05 2.85 14.55
N MET A 393 7.72 2.54 15.80
CA MET A 393 8.29 3.23 16.96
C MET A 393 9.79 2.98 17.12
N PHE A 394 10.23 1.73 17.03
CA PHE A 394 11.66 1.40 17.13
C PHE A 394 12.45 1.84 15.89
N GLY A 395 11.76 2.08 14.76
CA GLY A 395 12.33 2.74 13.60
C GLY A 395 12.85 4.16 13.89
N THR A 396 12.17 4.88 14.80
CA THR A 396 12.56 6.23 15.20
C THR A 396 13.62 6.26 16.30
N THR A 397 13.71 5.23 17.15
CA THR A 397 14.68 5.14 18.24
C THR A 397 16.01 4.46 17.83
N GLY A 398 16.07 3.87 16.63
CA GLY A 398 17.26 3.18 16.14
C GLY A 398 17.54 1.82 16.78
N ASP A 399 16.61 1.26 17.57
CA ASP A 399 16.74 -0.08 18.15
C ASP A 399 16.54 -1.17 17.09
N GLN A 400 17.63 -1.54 16.42
CA GLN A 400 17.61 -2.51 15.32
C GLN A 400 17.22 -3.92 15.77
N ARG A 401 17.53 -4.33 17.02
CA ARG A 401 17.13 -5.64 17.56
C ARG A 401 15.63 -5.72 17.78
N ALA A 402 15.03 -4.67 18.35
CA ALA A 402 13.60 -4.58 18.51
C ALA A 402 12.88 -4.54 17.15
N GLN A 403 13.45 -3.87 16.14
CA GLN A 403 12.95 -3.88 14.76
C GLN A 403 12.97 -5.28 14.15
N LEU A 404 14.06 -6.07 14.30
CA LEU A 404 14.11 -7.45 13.81
C LEU A 404 13.06 -8.33 14.48
N THR A 405 12.83 -8.17 15.78
CA THR A 405 11.78 -8.87 16.52
C THR A 405 10.40 -8.51 15.95
N ALA A 406 10.12 -7.22 15.75
CA ALA A 406 8.87 -6.76 15.18
C ALA A 406 8.65 -7.27 13.74
N LEU A 407 9.70 -7.32 12.93
CA LEU A 407 9.64 -7.87 11.56
C LEU A 407 9.34 -9.38 11.57
N ARG A 408 9.94 -10.16 12.49
CA ARG A 408 9.60 -11.58 12.66
C ARG A 408 8.14 -11.74 13.05
N ASP A 409 7.67 -10.97 14.00
CA ASP A 409 6.30 -11.03 14.51
C ASP A 409 5.26 -10.60 13.46
N LEU A 410 5.65 -9.76 12.51
CA LEU A 410 4.88 -9.44 11.31
C LEU A 410 4.89 -10.58 10.27
N GLY A 411 5.75 -11.57 10.42
CA GLY A 411 5.89 -12.68 9.48
C GLY A 411 6.93 -12.46 8.38
N ALA A 412 7.82 -11.47 8.54
CA ALA A 412 8.93 -11.26 7.61
C ALA A 412 10.01 -12.36 7.71
N PHE A 413 10.01 -13.13 8.78
CA PHE A 413 10.88 -14.28 8.99
C PHE A 413 10.08 -15.50 9.46
N PRO A 414 10.62 -16.72 9.35
CA PRO A 414 10.05 -17.89 10.00
C PRO A 414 9.92 -17.67 11.52
N PRO A 415 8.89 -18.25 12.17
CA PRO A 415 8.68 -18.04 13.62
C PRO A 415 9.84 -18.54 14.51
N ASP A 416 10.60 -19.51 14.02
CA ASP A 416 11.73 -20.16 14.66
C ASP A 416 13.10 -19.58 14.25
N VAL A 417 13.13 -18.43 13.56
CA VAL A 417 14.39 -17.78 13.18
C VAL A 417 15.21 -17.40 14.41
N ASP A 418 16.50 -17.71 14.35
CA ASP A 418 17.46 -17.27 15.35
C ASP A 418 17.80 -15.79 15.11
N LEU A 419 17.16 -14.91 15.89
CA LEU A 419 17.35 -13.45 15.79
C LEU A 419 18.73 -13.01 16.26
N ASP A 420 19.35 -13.73 17.21
CA ASP A 420 20.69 -13.40 17.69
C ASP A 420 21.73 -13.72 16.62
N GLN A 421 21.61 -14.88 15.97
CA GLN A 421 22.47 -15.22 14.84
C GLN A 421 22.26 -14.25 13.65
N LEU A 422 21.00 -13.90 13.36
CA LEU A 422 20.68 -12.90 12.31
C LEU A 422 21.30 -11.54 12.64
N ALA A 423 21.22 -11.09 13.89
CA ALA A 423 21.81 -9.83 14.34
C ALA A 423 23.33 -9.82 14.16
N ILE A 424 24.00 -10.94 14.52
CA ILE A 424 25.45 -11.12 14.31
C ILE A 424 25.78 -11.10 12.83
N ASP A 425 25.07 -11.85 12.02
CA ASP A 425 25.30 -11.93 10.57
C ASP A 425 25.12 -10.58 9.89
N LEU A 426 24.12 -9.80 10.29
CA LEU A 426 23.87 -8.45 9.80
C LEU A 426 24.84 -7.40 10.37
N GLN A 427 25.60 -7.74 11.42
CA GLN A 427 26.52 -6.84 12.12
C GLN A 427 25.82 -5.60 12.72
N ILE A 428 24.58 -5.76 13.23
CA ILE A 428 23.78 -4.64 13.72
C ILE A 428 24.37 -3.96 14.95
N ASP A 429 25.14 -4.66 15.76
CA ASP A 429 25.87 -4.09 16.91
C ASP A 429 27.24 -3.50 16.50
N GLY A 430 27.56 -3.52 15.21
CA GLY A 430 28.81 -2.98 14.68
C GLY A 430 28.78 -1.46 14.48
N PRO A 431 29.93 -0.85 14.17
CA PRO A 431 29.96 0.58 13.88
C PRO A 431 29.10 0.88 12.66
N VAL A 432 28.21 1.87 12.80
CA VAL A 432 27.36 2.34 11.68
C VAL A 432 28.25 2.88 10.57
N LYS A 433 28.22 2.20 9.43
CA LYS A 433 28.93 2.67 8.25
C LYS A 433 28.15 3.84 7.63
N ASP A 434 28.80 4.98 7.49
CA ASP A 434 28.20 6.14 6.83
C ASP A 434 28.04 5.87 5.32
N PRO A 435 26.81 5.71 4.79
CA PRO A 435 26.59 5.42 3.39
C PRO A 435 27.10 6.54 2.46
N THR A 436 27.24 7.77 2.98
CA THR A 436 27.70 8.92 2.20
C THR A 436 29.21 8.86 1.93
N GLN A 437 29.95 8.11 2.75
CA GLN A 437 31.40 7.91 2.63
C GLN A 437 31.75 6.68 1.77
N MET A 438 30.78 5.79 1.51
CA MET A 438 30.98 4.58 0.70
C MET A 438 30.99 4.90 -0.79
N SER A 439 31.76 4.12 -1.57
CA SER A 439 31.62 4.17 -3.02
C SER A 439 30.28 3.52 -3.45
N ALA A 440 29.76 3.89 -4.63
CA ALA A 440 28.54 3.28 -5.15
C ALA A 440 28.66 1.75 -5.33
N ASP A 441 29.86 1.27 -5.66
CA ASP A 441 30.11 -0.17 -5.84
C ASP A 441 30.18 -0.88 -4.48
N ASP A 442 30.80 -0.26 -3.46
CA ASP A 442 30.83 -0.79 -2.08
C ASP A 442 29.42 -0.84 -1.48
N LEU A 443 28.61 0.22 -1.67
CA LEU A 443 27.21 0.25 -1.24
C LEU A 443 26.40 -0.87 -1.89
N MET A 444 26.60 -1.11 -3.19
CA MET A 444 25.93 -2.21 -3.92
C MET A 444 26.38 -3.60 -3.44
N VAL A 445 27.64 -3.75 -3.06
CA VAL A 445 28.16 -4.99 -2.48
C VAL A 445 27.55 -5.22 -1.10
N GLU A 446 27.54 -4.19 -0.26
CA GLU A 446 26.94 -4.24 1.08
C GLU A 446 25.45 -4.58 1.03
N MET A 447 24.67 -3.87 0.20
CA MET A 447 23.23 -4.16 0.02
C MET A 447 22.99 -5.60 -0.45
N ARG A 448 23.81 -6.10 -1.37
CA ARG A 448 23.72 -7.48 -1.84
C ARG A 448 24.05 -8.48 -0.73
N ASP A 449 25.05 -8.21 0.09
CA ASP A 449 25.46 -9.05 1.20
C ASP A 449 24.36 -9.11 2.27
N VAL A 450 23.84 -7.95 2.68
CA VAL A 450 22.68 -7.84 3.60
C VAL A 450 21.48 -8.62 3.06
N THR A 451 21.12 -8.41 1.79
CA THR A 451 19.99 -9.13 1.17
C THR A 451 20.21 -10.64 1.17
N LYS A 452 21.45 -11.09 0.83
CA LYS A 452 21.79 -12.52 0.83
C LYS A 452 21.66 -13.12 2.23
N LYS A 453 22.11 -12.43 3.26
CA LYS A 453 21.98 -12.84 4.67
C LYS A 453 20.52 -12.93 5.08
N LEU A 454 19.73 -11.90 4.78
CA LEU A 454 18.28 -11.92 5.04
C LEU A 454 17.58 -13.13 4.40
N LEU A 455 17.85 -13.37 3.11
CA LEU A 455 17.27 -14.50 2.39
C LEU A 455 17.75 -15.85 2.93
N ALA A 456 19.00 -15.98 3.40
CA ALA A 456 19.51 -17.19 4.03
C ALA A 456 18.77 -17.55 5.32
N HIS A 457 18.26 -16.53 6.04
CA HIS A 457 17.40 -16.69 7.22
C HIS A 457 15.90 -16.78 6.87
N GLY A 458 15.55 -16.98 5.60
CA GLY A 458 14.17 -17.18 5.15
C GLY A 458 13.34 -15.90 5.10
N ALA A 459 13.98 -14.73 4.97
CA ALA A 459 13.26 -13.46 4.88
C ALA A 459 12.28 -13.43 3.70
N ARG A 460 11.11 -12.89 3.97
CA ARG A 460 10.05 -12.60 3.00
C ARG A 460 9.41 -11.26 3.33
N VAL A 461 8.74 -10.66 2.34
CA VAL A 461 8.01 -9.40 2.59
C VAL A 461 6.56 -9.75 2.90
N PRO A 462 6.05 -9.47 4.12
CA PRO A 462 4.65 -9.63 4.44
C PRO A 462 3.78 -8.76 3.53
N LYS A 463 2.63 -9.30 3.08
CA LYS A 463 1.67 -8.60 2.21
C LYS A 463 1.30 -7.23 2.78
N GLU A 464 0.92 -7.18 4.04
CA GLU A 464 0.44 -5.97 4.72
C GLU A 464 1.53 -4.90 4.81
N LEU A 465 2.78 -5.29 5.08
CA LEU A 465 3.91 -4.36 5.09
C LEU A 465 4.16 -3.78 3.70
N MET A 466 4.10 -4.61 2.66
CA MET A 466 4.25 -4.15 1.28
C MET A 466 3.14 -3.16 0.88
N LEU A 467 1.88 -3.47 1.22
CA LEU A 467 0.75 -2.59 0.94
C LEU A 467 0.90 -1.24 1.66
N PHE A 468 1.33 -1.26 2.92
CA PHE A 468 1.57 -0.03 3.69
C PHE A 468 2.71 0.80 3.10
N VAL A 469 3.82 0.18 2.73
CA VAL A 469 4.95 0.87 2.06
C VAL A 469 4.49 1.50 0.74
N LYS A 470 3.71 0.77 -0.06
CA LYS A 470 3.13 1.30 -1.31
C LYS A 470 2.28 2.55 -1.06
N ASN A 471 1.41 2.52 -0.06
CA ASN A 471 0.59 3.67 0.32
C ASN A 471 1.43 4.86 0.78
N THR A 472 2.44 4.61 1.61
CA THR A 472 3.36 5.65 2.09
C THR A 472 4.11 6.31 0.92
N MET A 473 4.53 5.53 -0.07
CA MET A 473 5.17 6.05 -1.28
C MET A 473 4.22 6.90 -2.11
N PHE A 474 2.95 6.48 -2.25
CA PHE A 474 1.93 7.28 -2.91
C PHE A 474 1.68 8.60 -2.17
N LEU A 475 1.47 8.57 -0.85
CA LEU A 475 1.25 9.75 -0.03
C LEU A 475 2.44 10.72 -0.07
N ASN A 476 3.67 10.19 -0.06
CA ASN A 476 4.87 10.98 -0.26
C ASN A 476 4.91 11.64 -1.66
N SER A 477 4.46 10.93 -2.70
CA SER A 477 4.34 11.51 -4.05
C SER A 477 3.21 12.53 -4.13
N ALA A 478 2.10 12.30 -3.44
CA ALA A 478 0.97 13.22 -3.33
C ALA A 478 1.37 14.53 -2.65
N THR A 479 2.26 14.48 -1.64
CA THR A 479 2.80 15.68 -0.99
C THR A 479 3.49 16.61 -2.00
N ALA A 480 4.25 16.04 -2.95
CA ALA A 480 4.91 16.84 -3.99
C ALA A 480 3.94 17.63 -4.87
N VAL A 481 2.72 17.12 -5.03
CA VAL A 481 1.70 17.69 -5.94
C VAL A 481 0.71 18.58 -5.18
N LEU A 482 0.18 18.09 -4.06
CA LEU A 482 -0.85 18.78 -3.27
C LEU A 482 -0.27 19.88 -2.38
N ALA A 483 0.88 19.63 -1.76
CA ALA A 483 1.45 20.49 -0.73
C ALA A 483 3.00 20.55 -0.80
N PRO A 484 3.59 21.02 -1.92
CA PRO A 484 5.05 21.04 -2.11
C PRO A 484 5.80 21.92 -1.10
N ASP A 485 5.12 22.91 -0.53
CA ASP A 485 5.66 23.85 0.46
C ASP A 485 5.34 23.43 1.91
N LEU A 486 4.79 22.23 2.12
CA LEU A 486 4.50 21.68 3.44
C LEU A 486 5.79 21.54 4.27
N ASP A 487 5.79 22.08 5.48
CA ASP A 487 6.86 21.86 6.44
C ASP A 487 6.78 20.43 6.99
N MET A 488 7.74 19.61 6.63
CA MET A 488 7.77 18.20 7.00
C MET A 488 8.01 17.97 8.49
N ILE A 489 8.76 18.87 9.16
CA ILE A 489 9.04 18.77 10.60
C ILE A 489 7.75 19.09 11.36
N GLN A 490 7.12 20.21 11.03
CA GLN A 490 5.86 20.61 11.64
C GLN A 490 4.76 19.56 11.42
N GLN A 491 4.66 19.02 10.20
CA GLN A 491 3.68 17.97 9.89
C GLN A 491 3.89 16.70 10.71
N MET A 492 5.14 16.25 10.86
CA MET A 492 5.44 15.08 11.68
C MET A 492 5.11 15.33 13.16
N MET A 493 5.43 16.51 13.67
CA MET A 493 5.09 16.89 15.05
C MET A 493 3.58 16.96 15.25
N ALA A 494 2.82 17.51 14.31
CA ALA A 494 1.37 17.55 14.36
C ALA A 494 0.75 16.13 14.38
N ILE A 495 1.23 15.23 13.54
CA ILE A 495 0.80 13.82 13.54
C ILE A 495 1.15 13.14 14.87
N TYR A 496 2.38 13.36 15.37
CA TYR A 496 2.79 12.81 16.67
C TYR A 496 1.89 13.29 17.82
N VAL A 497 1.65 14.60 17.92
CA VAL A 497 0.77 15.20 18.94
C VAL A 497 -0.65 14.63 18.82
N TYR A 498 -1.17 14.51 17.61
CA TYR A 498 -2.47 13.90 17.37
C TYR A 498 -2.54 12.46 17.90
N PHE A 499 -1.58 11.62 17.55
CA PHE A 499 -1.55 10.23 18.01
C PHE A 499 -1.33 10.12 19.53
N ALA A 500 -0.46 10.95 20.10
CA ALA A 500 -0.22 10.97 21.53
C ALA A 500 -1.47 11.39 22.33
N SER A 501 -2.20 12.41 21.86
CA SER A 501 -3.40 12.89 22.53
C SER A 501 -4.62 11.98 22.33
N THR A 502 -4.75 11.36 21.15
CA THR A 502 -5.95 10.58 20.80
C THR A 502 -5.79 9.10 21.16
N HIS A 503 -4.62 8.52 20.97
CA HIS A 503 -4.35 7.09 21.08
C HIS A 503 -3.23 6.73 22.06
N GLY A 504 -2.58 7.72 22.71
CA GLY A 504 -1.38 7.52 23.52
C GLY A 504 -1.52 6.42 24.56
N ASP A 505 -2.56 6.47 25.40
CA ASP A 505 -2.80 5.46 26.44
C ASP A 505 -2.97 4.04 25.87
N ARG A 506 -3.59 3.91 24.72
CA ARG A 506 -3.77 2.63 24.03
C ARG A 506 -2.44 2.12 23.51
N ILE A 507 -1.68 2.97 22.82
CA ILE A 507 -0.38 2.64 22.22
C ILE A 507 0.59 2.19 23.33
N LEU A 508 0.71 2.95 24.40
CA LEU A 508 1.62 2.63 25.51
C LEU A 508 1.28 1.28 26.14
N ARG A 509 0.00 1.01 26.41
CA ARG A 509 -0.44 -0.27 26.97
C ARG A 509 -0.16 -1.45 26.04
N GLU A 510 -0.44 -1.32 24.76
CA GLU A 510 -0.32 -2.42 23.78
C GLU A 510 1.14 -2.69 23.39
N VAL A 511 1.94 -1.65 23.26
CA VAL A 511 3.37 -1.79 22.92
C VAL A 511 4.20 -2.19 24.14
N GLY A 512 3.73 -1.87 25.33
CA GLY A 512 4.41 -2.18 26.61
C GLY A 512 5.62 -1.26 26.85
N ILE A 513 5.55 0.00 26.44
CA ILE A 513 6.59 1.01 26.58
C ILE A 513 6.17 2.01 27.67
N ASP A 514 7.13 2.49 28.45
CA ASP A 514 6.89 3.57 29.42
C ASP A 514 6.70 4.92 28.69
N ALA A 515 5.82 5.78 29.21
CA ALA A 515 5.56 7.09 28.62
C ALA A 515 6.83 7.94 28.46
N SER A 516 7.82 7.77 29.34
CA SER A 516 9.12 8.44 29.26
C SER A 516 9.97 8.00 28.04
N GLN A 517 9.71 6.80 27.51
CA GLN A 517 10.40 6.26 26.32
C GLN A 517 9.67 6.57 25.02
N ALA A 518 8.46 7.10 25.10
CA ALA A 518 7.63 7.41 23.95
C ALA A 518 7.87 8.83 23.41
N ALA A 519 8.66 9.66 24.08
CA ALA A 519 8.96 11.01 23.60
C ALA A 519 9.69 10.95 22.24
N PRO A 520 9.28 11.76 21.24
CA PRO A 520 9.94 11.76 19.94
C PRO A 520 11.38 12.26 20.10
N ASP A 521 12.32 11.48 19.60
CA ASP A 521 13.69 11.94 19.41
C ASP A 521 13.75 12.82 18.14
N THR A 522 13.55 14.13 18.33
CA THR A 522 13.56 15.10 17.22
C THR A 522 14.92 15.16 16.53
N GLU A 523 16.01 14.90 17.22
CA GLU A 523 17.36 14.83 16.64
C GLU A 523 17.50 13.60 15.74
N ALA A 524 17.06 12.42 16.22
CA ALA A 524 17.04 11.21 15.40
C ALA A 524 16.11 11.35 14.20
N MET A 525 14.97 12.01 14.36
CA MET A 525 14.06 12.32 13.24
C MET A 525 14.72 13.25 12.21
N LYS A 526 15.34 14.36 12.64
CA LYS A 526 16.08 15.26 11.74
C LYS A 526 17.20 14.51 11.01
N ALA A 527 17.96 13.69 11.71
CA ALA A 527 19.02 12.88 11.13
C ALA A 527 18.51 11.89 10.08
N ALA A 528 17.37 11.24 10.30
CA ALA A 528 16.73 10.32 9.36
C ALA A 528 16.34 11.01 8.03
N PHE A 529 16.05 12.32 8.08
CA PHE A 529 15.77 13.13 6.90
C PHE A 529 17.00 13.84 6.32
N LEU A 530 18.19 13.57 6.82
CA LEU A 530 19.43 14.26 6.45
C LEU A 530 19.34 15.79 6.66
N VAL A 531 18.70 16.19 7.75
CA VAL A 531 18.50 17.57 8.15
C VAL A 531 19.52 17.91 9.24
N ASP A 532 20.14 19.08 9.13
CA ASP A 532 21.02 19.60 10.16
C ASP A 532 20.24 19.83 11.46
N SER A 533 20.86 19.57 12.62
CA SER A 533 20.23 19.69 13.95
C SER A 533 19.62 21.07 14.22
N ASP A 534 20.20 22.11 13.61
CA ASP A 534 19.83 23.52 13.79
C ASP A 534 18.69 23.98 12.84
N ALA A 535 18.18 23.10 11.96
CA ALA A 535 17.09 23.47 11.07
C ALA A 535 15.74 23.42 11.81
N ASP A 536 15.04 24.56 11.87
CA ASP A 536 13.72 24.67 12.50
C ASP A 536 12.57 24.32 11.55
N SER A 537 12.80 24.35 10.25
CA SER A 537 11.82 23.99 9.20
C SER A 537 12.49 23.32 8.02
N LEU A 538 11.74 22.45 7.34
CA LEU A 538 12.17 21.80 6.10
C LEU A 538 10.95 21.56 5.22
N THR A 539 10.86 22.32 4.14
CA THR A 539 9.78 22.08 3.17
C THR A 539 10.01 20.79 2.38
N PHE A 540 8.92 20.17 1.93
CA PHE A 540 8.99 18.97 1.10
C PHE A 540 9.81 19.21 -0.19
N ARG A 541 9.70 20.39 -0.78
CA ARG A 541 10.48 20.80 -1.97
C ARG A 541 11.98 20.79 -1.68
N GLU A 542 12.40 21.33 -0.54
CA GLU A 542 13.81 21.35 -0.13
C GLU A 542 14.33 19.93 0.15
N LEU A 543 13.52 19.08 0.80
CA LEU A 543 13.84 17.69 1.03
C LEU A 543 14.06 16.94 -0.29
N GLN A 544 13.19 17.16 -1.29
CA GLN A 544 13.34 16.54 -2.61
C GLN A 544 14.61 17.05 -3.31
N ALA A 545 14.88 18.34 -3.26
CA ALA A 545 16.10 18.92 -3.85
C ALA A 545 17.38 18.31 -3.24
N ARG A 546 17.42 18.14 -1.91
CA ARG A 546 18.53 17.45 -1.21
C ARG A 546 18.68 16.00 -1.65
N ARG A 547 17.59 15.24 -1.72
CA ARG A 547 17.58 13.85 -2.19
C ARG A 547 18.11 13.73 -3.63
N ASP A 548 17.70 14.63 -4.51
CA ASP A 548 18.15 14.65 -5.90
C ASP A 548 19.64 15.03 -6.01
N GLU A 549 20.14 15.93 -5.16
CA GLU A 549 21.56 16.26 -5.09
C GLU A 549 22.39 15.05 -4.65
N VAL A 550 21.96 14.32 -3.61
CA VAL A 550 22.62 13.09 -3.15
C VAL A 550 22.61 12.04 -4.26
N ARG A 551 21.47 11.81 -4.92
CA ARG A 551 21.36 10.90 -6.08
C ARG A 551 22.30 11.31 -7.22
N ALA A 552 22.38 12.60 -7.54
CA ALA A 552 23.26 13.12 -8.58
C ALA A 552 24.75 12.95 -8.21
N LYS A 553 25.13 13.18 -6.94
CA LYS A 553 26.49 12.93 -6.43
C LYS A 553 26.86 11.45 -6.55
N LEU A 554 25.99 10.55 -6.15
CA LEU A 554 26.18 9.09 -6.29
C LEU A 554 26.30 8.67 -7.77
N ALA A 555 25.46 9.19 -8.66
CA ALA A 555 25.51 8.91 -10.08
C ALA A 555 26.80 9.42 -10.75
N LYS A 556 27.29 10.61 -10.35
CA LYS A 556 28.58 11.15 -10.84
C LYS A 556 29.78 10.30 -10.37
N ARG A 557 29.77 9.84 -9.11
CA ARG A 557 30.78 8.92 -8.56
C ARG A 557 30.81 7.60 -9.34
N ARG A 558 29.63 7.01 -9.64
CA ARG A 558 29.47 5.78 -10.43
C ARG A 558 30.04 5.93 -11.86
N LYS A 559 29.90 7.11 -12.52
CA LYS A 559 30.46 7.39 -13.84
C LYS A 559 31.98 7.55 -13.78
N ARG A 560 32.56 8.10 -12.70
CA ARG A 560 34.03 8.26 -12.54
C ARG A 560 34.73 6.92 -12.26
N GLY A 561 34.17 6.06 -11.40
CA GLY A 561 34.69 4.72 -11.15
C GLY A 561 34.73 3.84 -12.40
N ARG A 562 33.72 3.93 -13.28
CA ARG A 562 33.68 3.20 -14.56
C ARG A 562 34.67 3.73 -15.64
N ARG A 563 35.26 4.92 -15.47
CA ARG A 563 36.28 5.48 -16.39
C ARG A 563 37.73 5.22 -15.92
N ALA A 564 37.88 4.80 -14.65
CA ALA A 564 39.19 4.56 -14.04
C ALA A 564 39.54 3.05 -13.93
N GLY A 565 38.62 2.15 -14.22
CA GLY A 565 38.84 0.71 -14.42
C GLY A 565 38.45 0.31 -15.85
#